data_8dd2da9b65daa2800818bd0c5daca385
#
_entry.id   8dd2da9b65daa2800818bd0c5daca385
#
_cell.length_a   1.000
_cell.length_b   1.000
_cell.length_c   1.000
_cell.angle_alpha   90.00
_cell.angle_beta   90.00
_cell.angle_gamma   90.00
#
_symmetry.space_group_name_H-M   'P 1'
#
loop_
_entity.id
_entity.type
_entity.pdbx_description
1 polymer ?
#
loop_
_entity_poly.entity_id
_entity_poly.type
_entity_poly.pdbx_seq_one_letter_code
_entity_poly.pdbx_strand_id
1 'polypeptide(L)'
;LYHGTSVQLAKAVLLDRDDLPPRQDCYAQLRLTEPIAAKSGDRFVIRFYSPVETIGGGTVLDPCPPRHKRYDPVVLDALAIREQGSAAQRLMQAADSCGTALPTAAQLAESSGLDTDTLAQVMAELLSSGQLAEPLPGWYVSAPVLENLWPRCRDALANYHGKRPLHAGMPAAELRQKLFRGTEPAEGDALLGIFLQEGRVRYTAGRYALTEFSVRLTRRQAA
;
A
#
# COMPACT_ATOMS: atom_id res chain seq x y z
N LEU A 1 -28.40 9.90 -1.05
CA LEU A 1 -27.22 10.41 -1.72
C LEU A 1 -27.55 10.81 -3.14
N TYR A 2 -27.13 11.98 -3.56
CA TYR A 2 -27.23 12.51 -4.93
C TYR A 2 -25.80 12.76 -5.43
N HIS A 3 -25.42 12.08 -6.52
CA HIS A 3 -24.10 12.21 -7.13
C HIS A 3 -24.27 12.19 -8.67
N GLY A 4 -23.93 13.31 -9.34
CA GLY A 4 -24.21 13.46 -10.77
C GLY A 4 -25.68 13.24 -11.08
N THR A 5 -25.99 12.29 -11.95
CA THR A 5 -27.36 11.86 -12.29
C THR A 5 -27.87 10.71 -11.43
N SER A 6 -27.06 10.17 -10.54
CA SER A 6 -27.41 9.01 -9.70
C SER A 6 -28.02 9.43 -8.38
N VAL A 7 -29.09 8.72 -7.98
CA VAL A 7 -29.72 8.86 -6.66
C VAL A 7 -29.75 7.50 -6.00
N GLN A 8 -29.11 7.36 -4.85
CA GLN A 8 -29.00 6.10 -4.13
C GLN A 8 -29.32 6.27 -2.65
N LEU A 9 -29.91 5.23 -2.06
CA LEU A 9 -30.00 5.13 -0.60
C LEU A 9 -28.61 4.84 -0.05
N ALA A 10 -28.26 5.55 1.02
CA ALA A 10 -26.97 5.42 1.68
C ALA A 10 -27.14 5.36 3.20
N LYS A 11 -26.38 4.49 3.84
CA LYS A 11 -26.17 4.54 5.29
C LYS A 11 -24.88 5.31 5.56
N ALA A 12 -24.97 6.48 6.19
CA ALA A 12 -23.81 7.21 6.67
C ALA A 12 -23.29 6.60 7.99
N VAL A 13 -21.99 6.36 8.06
CA VAL A 13 -21.27 5.93 9.26
C VAL A 13 -20.19 6.96 9.51
N LEU A 14 -20.32 7.77 10.56
CA LEU A 14 -19.33 8.73 10.97
C LEU A 14 -18.10 7.98 11.51
N LEU A 15 -16.89 8.39 11.11
CA LEU A 15 -15.65 7.69 11.44
C LEU A 15 -14.89 8.33 12.60
N ASP A 16 -15.01 9.65 12.78
CA ASP A 16 -14.24 10.46 13.75
C ASP A 16 -15.08 11.01 14.92
N ARG A 17 -16.40 10.81 14.91
CA ARG A 17 -17.32 11.31 15.95
C ARG A 17 -18.61 10.51 16.02
N ASP A 18 -19.42 10.73 17.05
CA ASP A 18 -20.72 10.06 17.24
C ASP A 18 -21.86 10.77 16.54
N ASP A 19 -21.85 12.09 16.54
CA ASP A 19 -22.85 12.96 15.93
C ASP A 19 -22.19 14.08 15.14
N LEU A 20 -22.91 14.64 14.17
CA LEU A 20 -22.48 15.76 13.36
C LEU A 20 -23.37 16.96 13.60
N PRO A 21 -22.93 17.95 14.42
CA PRO A 21 -23.66 19.21 14.60
C PRO A 21 -23.75 20.00 13.29
N PRO A 22 -24.76 20.87 13.16
CA PRO A 22 -24.89 21.75 12.00
C PRO A 22 -23.64 22.60 11.76
N ARG A 23 -23.25 22.76 10.49
CA ARG A 23 -22.08 23.55 10.04
C ARG A 23 -20.73 23.00 10.51
N GLN A 24 -20.66 21.72 10.80
CA GLN A 24 -19.41 21.02 11.06
C GLN A 24 -19.15 19.95 9.98
N ASP A 25 -17.89 19.61 9.81
CA ASP A 25 -17.43 18.58 8.89
C ASP A 25 -16.98 17.35 9.67
N CYS A 26 -17.05 16.19 9.03
CA CYS A 26 -16.59 14.93 9.58
C CYS A 26 -16.12 13.97 8.46
N TYR A 27 -15.34 13.00 8.83
CA TYR A 27 -15.10 11.85 7.97
C TYR A 27 -16.23 10.83 8.12
N ALA A 28 -16.82 10.44 7.01
CA ALA A 28 -17.90 9.48 6.98
C ALA A 28 -17.73 8.44 5.89
N GLN A 29 -18.09 7.20 6.18
CA GLN A 29 -18.24 6.15 5.17
C GLN A 29 -19.71 6.05 4.75
N LEU A 30 -19.98 6.31 3.47
CA LEU A 30 -21.30 6.16 2.89
C LEU A 30 -21.43 4.75 2.30
N ARG A 31 -22.32 3.94 2.88
CA ARG A 31 -22.59 2.58 2.42
C ARG A 31 -23.82 2.61 1.56
N LEU A 32 -23.63 2.46 0.26
CA LEU A 32 -24.66 2.52 -0.74
C LEU A 32 -25.39 1.18 -0.88
N THR A 33 -26.64 1.21 -1.31
CA THR A 33 -27.42 0.00 -1.66
C THR A 33 -26.97 -0.60 -2.98
N GLU A 34 -26.58 0.25 -3.95
CA GLU A 34 -26.08 -0.14 -5.26
C GLU A 34 -24.80 0.65 -5.59
N PRO A 35 -23.88 0.08 -6.39
CA PRO A 35 -22.67 0.76 -6.79
C PRO A 35 -22.98 1.95 -7.70
N ILE A 36 -22.18 3.01 -7.57
CA ILE A 36 -22.20 4.19 -8.45
C ILE A 36 -20.80 4.42 -9.00
N ALA A 37 -20.73 5.05 -10.18
CA ALA A 37 -19.45 5.54 -10.70
C ALA A 37 -19.10 6.85 -9.97
N ALA A 38 -18.02 6.84 -9.23
CA ALA A 38 -17.49 8.00 -8.52
C ALA A 38 -15.96 7.99 -8.56
N LYS A 39 -15.35 9.16 -8.49
CA LYS A 39 -13.90 9.34 -8.38
C LYS A 39 -13.55 10.24 -7.19
N SER A 40 -12.30 10.19 -6.76
CA SER A 40 -11.78 11.12 -5.74
C SER A 40 -11.94 12.56 -6.22
N GLY A 41 -12.39 13.45 -5.32
CA GLY A 41 -12.69 14.85 -5.62
C GLY A 41 -14.13 15.13 -6.08
N ASP A 42 -14.93 14.11 -6.40
CA ASP A 42 -16.34 14.32 -6.78
C ASP A 42 -17.14 14.86 -5.60
N ARG A 43 -18.09 15.76 -5.91
CA ARG A 43 -19.01 16.32 -4.91
C ARG A 43 -20.34 15.58 -4.92
N PHE A 44 -20.91 15.42 -3.74
CA PHE A 44 -22.23 14.83 -3.55
C PHE A 44 -23.10 15.65 -2.59
N VAL A 45 -24.42 15.41 -2.66
CA VAL A 45 -25.41 16.01 -1.76
C VAL A 45 -26.14 14.88 -1.02
N ILE A 46 -26.41 15.12 0.28
CA ILE A 46 -27.18 14.22 1.13
C ILE A 46 -28.52 14.86 1.46
N ARG A 47 -29.59 14.09 1.30
CA ARG A 47 -30.96 14.51 1.65
C ARG A 47 -31.62 13.41 2.48
N PHE A 48 -32.52 13.80 3.38
CA PHE A 48 -33.40 12.83 4.02
C PHE A 48 -34.30 12.15 2.98
N TYR A 49 -34.66 10.92 3.29
CA TYR A 49 -35.56 10.18 2.42
C TYR A 49 -36.98 10.71 2.49
N SER A 50 -37.48 11.02 3.71
CA SER A 50 -38.81 11.55 3.95
C SER A 50 -38.85 12.33 5.28
N PRO A 51 -39.20 13.62 5.26
CA PRO A 51 -39.38 14.48 4.06
C PRO A 51 -38.09 14.69 3.30
N VAL A 52 -38.19 15.00 2.00
CA VAL A 52 -37.00 15.25 1.17
C VAL A 52 -36.43 16.61 1.50
N GLU A 53 -35.46 16.65 2.42
CA GLU A 53 -34.77 17.85 2.88
C GLU A 53 -33.26 17.68 2.74
N THR A 54 -32.57 18.71 2.23
CA THR A 54 -31.10 18.69 2.12
C THR A 54 -30.49 18.89 3.49
N ILE A 55 -29.67 17.95 3.92
CA ILE A 55 -28.99 17.97 5.24
C ILE A 55 -27.50 18.27 5.13
N GLY A 56 -26.91 18.13 3.94
CA GLY A 56 -25.50 18.40 3.73
C GLY A 56 -24.99 17.89 2.42
N GLY A 57 -23.70 17.84 2.30
CA GLY A 57 -22.95 17.29 1.16
C GLY A 57 -21.52 17.07 1.54
N GLY A 58 -20.71 16.66 0.59
CA GLY A 58 -19.29 16.43 0.84
C GLY A 58 -18.52 16.15 -0.44
N THR A 59 -17.27 15.78 -0.26
CA THR A 59 -16.36 15.40 -1.31
C THR A 59 -15.93 13.93 -1.12
N VAL A 60 -15.88 13.18 -2.20
CA VAL A 60 -15.42 11.79 -2.20
C VAL A 60 -13.90 11.80 -2.04
N LEU A 61 -13.39 11.23 -0.95
CA LEU A 61 -11.94 11.06 -0.71
C LEU A 61 -11.46 9.70 -1.23
N ASP A 62 -12.28 8.67 -1.07
CA ASP A 62 -12.02 7.31 -1.54
C ASP A 62 -13.31 6.73 -2.17
N PRO A 63 -13.32 6.43 -3.47
CA PRO A 63 -14.52 5.95 -4.14
C PRO A 63 -14.87 4.49 -3.81
N CYS A 64 -13.89 3.67 -3.40
CA CYS A 64 -14.10 2.24 -3.17
C CYS A 64 -13.35 1.73 -1.93
N PRO A 65 -13.59 2.34 -0.74
CA PRO A 65 -12.89 1.96 0.47
C PRO A 65 -13.39 0.62 1.01
N PRO A 66 -12.53 -0.17 1.66
CA PRO A 66 -12.96 -1.28 2.49
C PRO A 66 -13.83 -0.78 3.66
N ARG A 67 -14.49 -1.69 4.37
CA ARG A 67 -15.23 -1.30 5.57
C ARG A 67 -14.27 -0.90 6.68
N HIS A 68 -14.36 0.35 7.12
CA HIS A 68 -13.56 0.89 8.23
C HIS A 68 -14.27 0.79 9.56
N LYS A 69 -13.49 0.69 10.62
CA LYS A 69 -13.95 0.85 12.01
C LYS A 69 -14.00 2.35 12.34
N ARG A 70 -14.91 2.70 13.24
CA ARG A 70 -14.96 4.06 13.79
C ARG A 70 -13.75 4.29 14.70
N TYR A 71 -13.28 5.52 14.72
CA TYR A 71 -12.15 5.97 15.55
C TYR A 71 -10.84 5.20 15.30
N ASP A 72 -10.67 4.63 14.12
CA ASP A 72 -9.40 4.02 13.73
C ASP A 72 -8.41 5.12 13.33
N PRO A 73 -7.35 5.36 14.14
CA PRO A 73 -6.42 6.46 13.88
C PRO A 73 -5.71 6.33 12.53
N VAL A 74 -5.38 5.10 12.11
CA VAL A 74 -4.72 4.86 10.83
C VAL A 74 -5.62 5.28 9.66
N VAL A 75 -6.92 5.01 9.76
CA VAL A 75 -7.89 5.41 8.75
C VAL A 75 -8.08 6.92 8.73
N LEU A 76 -8.18 7.55 9.90
CA LEU A 76 -8.38 9.00 10.01
C LEU A 76 -7.16 9.77 9.49
N ASP A 77 -5.95 9.36 9.82
CA ASP A 77 -4.71 9.93 9.29
C ASP A 77 -4.64 9.77 7.76
N ALA A 78 -5.03 8.61 7.26
CA ALA A 78 -5.09 8.35 5.83
C ALA A 78 -6.07 9.27 5.10
N LEU A 79 -7.25 9.52 5.67
CA LEU A 79 -8.25 10.42 5.10
C LEU A 79 -7.77 11.88 5.16
N ALA A 80 -7.10 12.30 6.25
CA ALA A 80 -6.53 13.63 6.38
C ALA A 80 -5.44 13.90 5.32
N ILE A 81 -4.59 12.91 5.03
CA ILE A 81 -3.60 13.02 3.96
C ILE A 81 -4.28 13.13 2.59
N ARG A 82 -5.34 12.37 2.32
CA ARG A 82 -6.09 12.47 1.07
C ARG A 82 -6.77 13.82 0.88
N GLU A 83 -7.25 14.42 1.97
CA GLU A 83 -7.95 15.70 1.94
C GLU A 83 -6.99 16.89 1.83
N GLN A 84 -5.94 16.94 2.65
CA GLN A 84 -5.10 18.12 2.86
C GLN A 84 -3.60 17.86 2.62
N GLY A 85 -3.21 16.61 2.36
CA GLY A 85 -1.82 16.24 2.15
C GLY A 85 -1.24 16.84 0.87
N SER A 86 0.08 17.06 0.87
CA SER A 86 0.82 17.43 -0.33
C SER A 86 0.72 16.33 -1.39
N ALA A 87 1.04 16.66 -2.65
CA ALA A 87 1.08 15.68 -3.73
C ALA A 87 2.02 14.50 -3.40
N ALA A 88 3.18 14.79 -2.80
CA ALA A 88 4.14 13.77 -2.37
C ALA A 88 3.56 12.86 -1.28
N GLN A 89 2.87 13.42 -0.27
CA GLN A 89 2.24 12.63 0.78
C GLN A 89 1.13 11.72 0.23
N ARG A 90 0.28 12.24 -0.66
CA ARG A 90 -0.78 11.44 -1.30
C ARG A 90 -0.21 10.30 -2.15
N LEU A 91 0.86 10.58 -2.91
CA LEU A 91 1.53 9.58 -3.73
C LEU A 91 2.19 8.48 -2.88
N MET A 92 2.91 8.87 -1.82
CA MET A 92 3.52 7.92 -0.88
C MET A 92 2.47 7.04 -0.20
N GLN A 93 1.36 7.63 0.25
CA GLN A 93 0.25 6.87 0.83
C GLN A 93 -0.37 5.87 -0.16
N ALA A 94 -0.53 6.27 -1.43
CA ALA A 94 -1.02 5.38 -2.47
C ALA A 94 -0.06 4.19 -2.68
N ALA A 95 1.26 4.45 -2.73
CA ALA A 95 2.27 3.42 -2.85
C ALA A 95 2.33 2.49 -1.62
N ASP A 96 2.26 3.06 -0.40
CA ASP A 96 2.23 2.28 0.86
C ASP A 96 1.00 1.35 0.94
N SER A 97 -0.15 1.82 0.46
CA SER A 97 -1.40 1.04 0.46
C SER A 97 -1.33 -0.20 -0.42
N CYS A 98 -0.50 -0.19 -1.47
CA CYS A 98 -0.28 -1.33 -2.35
C CYS A 98 0.58 -2.43 -1.70
N GLY A 99 1.34 -2.09 -0.66
CA GLY A 99 2.22 -3.03 0.01
C GLY A 99 3.25 -3.64 -0.95
N THR A 100 3.32 -4.97 -1.01
CA THR A 100 4.24 -5.71 -1.89
C THR A 100 3.70 -5.94 -3.31
N ALA A 101 2.47 -5.56 -3.60
CA ALA A 101 1.98 -5.49 -4.98
C ALA A 101 2.55 -4.22 -5.62
N LEU A 102 3.28 -4.39 -6.70
CA LEU A 102 3.98 -3.27 -7.34
C LEU A 102 2.99 -2.47 -8.21
N PRO A 103 2.58 -1.25 -7.81
CA PRO A 103 1.71 -0.43 -8.63
C PRO A 103 2.45 0.16 -9.83
N THR A 104 1.72 0.36 -10.92
CA THR A 104 2.16 1.16 -12.06
C THR A 104 1.93 2.66 -11.81
N ALA A 105 2.56 3.53 -12.61
CA ALA A 105 2.33 4.97 -12.55
C ALA A 105 0.84 5.33 -12.73
N ALA A 106 0.12 4.64 -13.62
CA ALA A 106 -1.31 4.86 -13.84
C ALA A 106 -2.15 4.53 -12.60
N GLN A 107 -1.85 3.42 -11.92
CA GLN A 107 -2.52 3.04 -10.67
C GLN A 107 -2.21 4.02 -9.53
N LEU A 108 -0.97 4.51 -9.47
CA LEU A 108 -0.59 5.54 -8.50
C LEU A 108 -1.30 6.87 -8.77
N ALA A 109 -1.44 7.27 -10.04
CA ALA A 109 -2.21 8.46 -10.44
C ALA A 109 -3.66 8.36 -9.97
N GLU A 110 -4.31 7.25 -10.28
CA GLU A 110 -5.71 6.99 -9.91
C GLU A 110 -5.90 7.01 -8.39
N SER A 111 -5.02 6.31 -7.65
CA SER A 111 -5.13 6.18 -6.19
C SER A 111 -4.79 7.46 -5.44
N SER A 112 -3.84 8.28 -5.95
CA SER A 112 -3.44 9.55 -5.34
C SER A 112 -4.31 10.73 -5.77
N GLY A 113 -5.07 10.58 -6.87
CA GLY A 113 -5.86 11.66 -7.47
C GLY A 113 -4.99 12.78 -8.06
N LEU A 114 -3.77 12.47 -8.48
CA LEU A 114 -2.86 13.42 -9.12
C LEU A 114 -3.04 13.41 -10.64
N ASP A 115 -2.95 14.59 -11.25
CA ASP A 115 -2.83 14.72 -12.70
C ASP A 115 -1.45 14.23 -13.19
N THR A 116 -1.35 13.95 -14.48
CA THR A 116 -0.16 13.33 -15.09
C THR A 116 1.13 14.16 -14.90
N ASP A 117 1.03 15.48 -15.00
CA ASP A 117 2.19 16.37 -14.93
C ASP A 117 2.72 16.46 -13.49
N THR A 118 1.82 16.67 -12.54
CA THR A 118 2.14 16.68 -11.11
C THR A 118 2.68 15.32 -10.66
N LEU A 119 2.08 14.22 -11.13
CA LEU A 119 2.54 12.87 -10.83
C LEU A 119 4.00 12.67 -11.29
N ALA A 120 4.31 13.01 -12.56
CA ALA A 120 5.65 12.81 -13.11
C ALA A 120 6.72 13.60 -12.33
N GLN A 121 6.42 14.84 -11.96
CA GLN A 121 7.31 15.67 -11.17
C GLN A 121 7.56 15.07 -9.77
N VAL A 122 6.49 14.72 -9.06
CA VAL A 122 6.57 14.17 -7.70
C VAL A 122 7.24 12.80 -7.70
N MET A 123 6.96 11.94 -8.69
CA MET A 123 7.64 10.65 -8.83
C MET A 123 9.16 10.81 -9.02
N ALA A 124 9.58 11.75 -9.88
CA ALA A 124 11.01 12.01 -10.10
C ALA A 124 11.70 12.47 -8.81
N GLU A 125 11.05 13.32 -8.01
CA GLU A 125 11.54 13.77 -6.71
C GLU A 125 11.64 12.62 -5.70
N LEU A 126 10.60 11.80 -5.57
CA LEU A 126 10.58 10.67 -4.63
C LEU A 126 11.56 9.56 -5.01
N LEU A 127 11.76 9.30 -6.31
CA LEU A 127 12.79 8.38 -6.80
C LEU A 127 14.19 8.92 -6.50
N SER A 128 14.45 10.21 -6.76
CA SER A 128 15.77 10.82 -6.50
C SER A 128 16.11 10.86 -5.01
N SER A 129 15.12 11.03 -4.15
CA SER A 129 15.30 11.01 -2.68
C SER A 129 15.33 9.60 -2.07
N GLY A 130 15.09 8.55 -2.87
CA GLY A 130 15.04 7.17 -2.40
C GLY A 130 13.80 6.81 -1.57
N GLN A 131 12.79 7.68 -1.52
CA GLN A 131 11.52 7.39 -0.84
C GLN A 131 10.63 6.44 -1.66
N LEU A 132 10.80 6.44 -2.97
CA LEU A 132 10.20 5.51 -3.91
C LEU A 132 11.31 4.76 -4.64
N ALA A 133 11.12 3.50 -4.96
CA ALA A 133 12.02 2.69 -5.77
C ALA A 133 11.27 2.09 -6.98
N GLU A 134 12.00 1.84 -8.06
CA GLU A 134 11.50 1.19 -9.28
C GLU A 134 12.21 -0.16 -9.46
N PRO A 135 11.73 -1.23 -8.81
CA PRO A 135 12.35 -2.56 -8.89
C PRO A 135 12.24 -3.20 -10.28
N LEU A 136 11.23 -2.84 -11.04
CA LEU A 136 11.03 -3.20 -12.46
C LEU A 136 10.63 -1.95 -13.24
N PRO A 137 10.97 -1.82 -14.53
CA PRO A 137 10.59 -0.68 -15.34
C PRO A 137 9.07 -0.45 -15.33
N GLY A 138 8.64 0.73 -14.86
CA GLY A 138 7.24 1.13 -14.74
C GLY A 138 6.50 0.58 -13.51
N TRP A 139 7.19 -0.09 -12.58
CA TRP A 139 6.61 -0.65 -11.36
C TRP A 139 7.31 -0.07 -10.13
N TYR A 140 6.56 0.33 -9.15
CA TYR A 140 7.06 1.15 -8.05
C TYR A 140 6.79 0.51 -6.69
N VAL A 141 7.62 0.85 -5.70
CA VAL A 141 7.45 0.46 -4.29
C VAL A 141 7.97 1.58 -3.39
N SER A 142 7.30 1.81 -2.28
CA SER A 142 7.75 2.80 -1.30
C SER A 142 8.85 2.25 -0.37
N ALA A 143 9.73 3.13 0.09
CA ALA A 143 10.78 2.77 1.04
C ALA A 143 10.23 2.17 2.35
N PRO A 144 9.16 2.68 2.98
CA PRO A 144 8.56 2.05 4.17
C PRO A 144 8.13 0.60 3.96
N VAL A 145 7.61 0.25 2.78
CA VAL A 145 7.26 -1.14 2.45
C VAL A 145 8.49 -2.02 2.43
N LEU A 146 9.59 -1.55 1.83
CA LEU A 146 10.87 -2.28 1.81
C LEU A 146 11.47 -2.43 3.21
N GLU A 147 11.41 -1.38 4.03
CA GLU A 147 11.88 -1.41 5.41
C GLU A 147 11.08 -2.40 6.27
N ASN A 148 9.77 -2.51 6.06
CA ASN A 148 8.92 -3.49 6.73
C ASN A 148 9.11 -4.92 6.20
N LEU A 149 9.49 -5.06 4.92
CA LEU A 149 9.75 -6.35 4.30
C LEU A 149 11.10 -6.94 4.73
N TRP A 150 12.11 -6.10 4.92
CA TRP A 150 13.47 -6.55 5.25
C TRP A 150 13.55 -7.40 6.52
N PRO A 151 13.00 -7.03 7.67
CA PRO A 151 13.04 -7.89 8.87
C PRO A 151 12.42 -9.27 8.62
N ARG A 152 11.31 -9.34 7.89
CA ARG A 152 10.66 -10.60 7.53
C ARG A 152 11.55 -11.48 6.65
N CYS A 153 12.23 -10.87 5.68
CA CYS A 153 13.18 -11.55 4.80
C CYS A 153 14.38 -12.08 5.60
N ARG A 154 15.00 -11.22 6.41
CA ARG A 154 16.12 -11.57 7.27
C ARG A 154 15.78 -12.72 8.22
N ASP A 155 14.65 -12.65 8.90
CA ASP A 155 14.24 -13.65 9.87
C ASP A 155 13.90 -15.00 9.19
N ALA A 156 13.30 -14.96 7.99
CA ALA A 156 13.06 -16.17 7.20
C ALA A 156 14.37 -16.88 6.81
N LEU A 157 15.37 -16.10 6.36
CA LEU A 157 16.69 -16.62 6.00
C LEU A 157 17.46 -17.09 7.24
N ALA A 158 17.50 -16.33 8.34
CA ALA A 158 18.15 -16.70 9.57
C ALA A 158 17.60 -18.00 10.17
N ASN A 159 16.27 -18.15 10.20
CA ASN A 159 15.60 -19.38 10.63
C ASN A 159 15.93 -20.57 9.73
N TYR A 160 16.07 -20.33 8.42
CA TYR A 160 16.46 -21.40 7.47
C TYR A 160 17.90 -21.84 7.72
N HIS A 161 18.83 -20.89 7.88
CA HIS A 161 20.24 -21.15 8.18
C HIS A 161 20.42 -21.90 9.50
N GLY A 162 19.67 -21.52 10.53
CA GLY A 162 19.69 -22.22 11.83
C GLY A 162 19.24 -23.68 11.74
N LYS A 163 18.20 -23.96 10.95
CA LYS A 163 17.66 -25.32 10.75
C LYS A 163 18.48 -26.16 9.79
N ARG A 164 19.17 -25.54 8.84
CA ARG A 164 19.90 -26.21 7.76
C ARG A 164 21.28 -25.58 7.53
N PRO A 165 22.18 -25.64 8.52
CA PRO A 165 23.46 -24.91 8.49
C PRO A 165 24.44 -25.35 7.38
N LEU A 166 24.21 -26.52 6.80
CA LEU A 166 25.02 -27.04 5.67
C LEU A 166 24.48 -26.65 4.28
N HIS A 167 23.31 -26.01 4.22
CA HIS A 167 22.76 -25.54 2.96
C HIS A 167 23.30 -24.15 2.65
N ALA A 168 23.74 -23.93 1.39
CA ALA A 168 24.30 -22.64 0.96
C ALA A 168 23.29 -21.47 1.00
N GLY A 169 22.00 -21.76 1.12
CA GLY A 169 20.93 -20.78 1.18
C GLY A 169 19.56 -21.41 1.00
N MET A 170 18.51 -20.61 1.21
CA MET A 170 17.11 -20.97 1.00
C MET A 170 16.77 -20.91 -0.49
N PRO A 171 16.06 -21.91 -1.05
CA PRO A 171 15.57 -21.86 -2.43
C PRO A 171 14.71 -20.60 -2.67
N ALA A 172 14.88 -19.94 -3.82
CA ALA A 172 14.16 -18.70 -4.15
C ALA A 172 12.63 -18.89 -4.10
N ALA A 173 12.13 -20.02 -4.62
CA ALA A 173 10.70 -20.33 -4.59
C ALA A 173 10.16 -20.45 -3.15
N GLU A 174 10.91 -21.05 -2.23
CA GLU A 174 10.52 -21.17 -0.80
C GLU A 174 10.50 -19.81 -0.12
N LEU A 175 11.48 -18.94 -0.40
CA LEU A 175 11.54 -17.59 0.15
C LEU A 175 10.37 -16.76 -0.35
N ARG A 176 10.08 -16.78 -1.66
CA ARG A 176 8.93 -16.09 -2.25
C ARG A 176 7.62 -16.53 -1.61
N GLN A 177 7.38 -17.83 -1.51
CA GLN A 177 6.16 -18.36 -0.91
C GLN A 177 5.97 -17.91 0.56
N LYS A 178 7.05 -17.70 1.30
CA LYS A 178 6.98 -17.21 2.69
C LYS A 178 6.69 -15.72 2.78
N LEU A 179 7.28 -14.92 1.89
CA LEU A 179 7.20 -13.46 1.97
C LEU A 179 6.00 -12.88 1.19
N PHE A 180 5.70 -13.46 0.04
CA PHE A 180 4.79 -12.89 -0.97
C PHE A 180 3.66 -13.86 -1.29
N ARG A 181 2.65 -13.92 -0.43
CA ARG A 181 1.45 -14.74 -0.71
C ARG A 181 0.55 -14.01 -1.69
N GLY A 182 0.32 -14.60 -2.87
CA GLY A 182 -0.58 -14.03 -3.88
C GLY A 182 0.06 -12.96 -4.77
N THR A 183 1.38 -12.73 -4.66
CA THR A 183 2.15 -11.86 -5.55
C THR A 183 2.74 -12.69 -6.69
N GLU A 184 2.78 -12.12 -7.90
CA GLU A 184 3.42 -12.78 -9.05
C GLU A 184 4.91 -13.04 -8.78
N PRO A 185 5.46 -14.17 -9.26
CA PRO A 185 6.85 -14.53 -9.01
C PRO A 185 7.87 -13.47 -9.45
N ALA A 186 7.60 -12.79 -10.57
CA ALA A 186 8.48 -11.75 -11.09
C ALA A 186 8.54 -10.52 -10.18
N GLU A 187 7.41 -10.11 -9.59
CA GLU A 187 7.33 -9.01 -8.62
C GLU A 187 8.11 -9.34 -7.34
N GLY A 188 7.91 -10.56 -6.82
CA GLY A 188 8.65 -11.04 -5.66
C GLY A 188 10.16 -11.09 -5.88
N ASP A 189 10.61 -11.54 -7.07
CA ASP A 189 12.03 -11.56 -7.43
C ASP A 189 12.59 -10.14 -7.59
N ALA A 190 11.82 -9.20 -8.11
CA ALA A 190 12.21 -7.80 -8.22
C ALA A 190 12.41 -7.14 -6.85
N LEU A 191 11.51 -7.38 -5.90
CA LEU A 191 11.66 -6.89 -4.51
C LEU A 191 12.88 -7.49 -3.82
N LEU A 192 13.13 -8.79 -3.99
CA LEU A 192 14.34 -9.44 -3.47
C LEU A 192 15.62 -8.93 -4.17
N GLY A 193 15.50 -8.51 -5.43
CA GLY A 193 16.57 -7.90 -6.22
C GLY A 193 17.09 -6.60 -5.59
N ILE A 194 16.23 -5.80 -4.96
CA ILE A 194 16.64 -4.60 -4.22
C ILE A 194 17.59 -4.97 -3.08
N PHE A 195 17.21 -5.95 -2.25
CA PHE A 195 18.07 -6.41 -1.14
C PHE A 195 19.39 -7.03 -1.63
N LEU A 196 19.41 -7.61 -2.82
CA LEU A 196 20.63 -8.10 -3.46
C LEU A 196 21.52 -6.93 -3.89
N GLN A 197 20.97 -5.89 -4.52
CA GLN A 197 21.72 -4.68 -4.92
C GLN A 197 22.27 -3.92 -3.71
N GLU A 198 21.52 -3.87 -2.62
CA GLU A 198 21.95 -3.27 -1.35
C GLU A 198 23.01 -4.14 -0.61
N GLY A 199 23.33 -5.33 -1.12
CA GLY A 199 24.28 -6.24 -0.50
C GLY A 199 23.81 -6.89 0.82
N ARG A 200 22.52 -6.82 1.13
CA ARG A 200 21.93 -7.44 2.35
C ARG A 200 21.79 -8.96 2.21
N VAL A 201 21.55 -9.43 1.01
CA VAL A 201 21.48 -10.86 0.68
C VAL A 201 22.39 -11.16 -0.50
N ARG A 202 22.76 -12.42 -0.66
CA ARG A 202 23.43 -12.96 -1.86
C ARG A 202 22.56 -13.99 -2.52
N TYR A 203 22.67 -14.08 -3.84
CA TYR A 203 21.96 -15.04 -4.65
C TYR A 203 22.97 -15.93 -5.41
N THR A 204 22.92 -17.23 -5.20
CA THR A 204 23.84 -18.18 -5.84
C THR A 204 23.10 -19.48 -6.12
N ALA A 205 23.18 -19.96 -7.35
CA ALA A 205 22.58 -21.24 -7.79
C ALA A 205 21.10 -21.40 -7.38
N GLY A 206 20.26 -20.34 -7.57
CA GLY A 206 18.83 -20.39 -7.27
C GLY A 206 18.49 -20.27 -5.77
N ARG A 207 19.43 -19.83 -4.93
CA ARG A 207 19.28 -19.75 -3.48
C ARG A 207 19.67 -18.38 -2.97
N TYR A 208 18.87 -17.88 -2.01
CA TYR A 208 19.15 -16.68 -1.25
C TYR A 208 19.80 -17.01 0.10
N ALA A 209 20.79 -16.25 0.49
CA ALA A 209 21.41 -16.32 1.82
C ALA A 209 21.70 -14.90 2.33
N LEU A 210 21.76 -14.73 3.66
CA LEU A 210 22.28 -13.50 4.26
C LEU A 210 23.75 -13.35 3.86
N THR A 211 24.18 -12.13 3.59
CA THR A 211 25.55 -11.83 3.14
C THR A 211 26.60 -12.32 4.15
N GLU A 212 26.32 -12.18 5.43
CA GLU A 212 27.19 -12.61 6.55
C GLU A 212 27.16 -14.12 6.81
N PHE A 213 26.23 -14.88 6.22
CA PHE A 213 26.13 -16.31 6.45
C PHE A 213 27.16 -17.07 5.60
N SER A 214 27.90 -17.99 6.20
CA SER A 214 28.78 -18.96 5.52
C SER A 214 28.55 -20.36 6.06
N VAL A 215 28.57 -21.36 5.14
CA VAL A 215 28.52 -22.75 5.54
C VAL A 215 29.84 -23.09 6.26
N ARG A 216 29.75 -23.50 7.52
CA ARG A 216 30.90 -23.97 8.29
C ARG A 216 30.78 -25.47 8.50
N LEU A 217 31.71 -26.21 7.95
CA LEU A 217 31.82 -27.64 8.22
C LEU A 217 32.47 -27.88 9.58
N THR A 218 31.90 -28.79 10.36
CA THR A 218 32.57 -29.25 11.58
C THR A 218 33.75 -30.15 11.19
N ARG A 219 34.77 -30.31 12.08
CA ARG A 219 35.94 -31.17 11.80
C ARG A 219 35.57 -32.60 11.37
N ARG A 220 34.41 -33.14 11.83
CA ARG A 220 33.91 -34.47 11.44
C ARG A 220 33.24 -34.50 10.08
N GLN A 221 32.86 -33.35 9.51
CA GLN A 221 32.20 -33.22 8.20
C GLN A 221 33.18 -32.79 7.11
N ALA A 222 34.41 -32.40 7.50
CA ALA A 222 35.48 -32.02 6.58
C ALA A 222 36.48 -33.13 6.34
N ALA A 223 36.38 -34.26 7.04
CA ALA A 223 37.13 -35.51 6.86
C ALA A 223 36.27 -36.50 6.03
#